data_62dc51f38e7a53a94619ace38e2bb340
#
_entry.id   62dc51f38e7a53a94619ace38e2bb340
#
_cell.length_a   1.000
_cell.length_b   1.000
_cell.length_c   1.000
_cell.angle_alpha   90.00
_cell.angle_beta   90.00
_cell.angle_gamma   90.00
#
_symmetry.space_group_name_H-M   'P 1'
#
loop_
_entity.id
_entity.type
_entity.pdbx_description
1 polymer ?
#
loop_
_entity_poly.entity_id
_entity_poly.type
_entity_poly.pdbx_seq_one_letter_code
_entity_poly.pdbx_strand_id
1 'polypeptide(L)'
;MCGIVGYVGGRHAYPILVKGLTRLEYRGYDSAGVALVNDNGDLVVYKTKGKVKDLERTAEGKDVSGTVGIAHTRWATHGEPSDVNSHPHYSENHELALIHNGIIENYQALKTELTRKGYHFRSQTDTEVVIQLIQYMMDSLGVSFDEAVPLALNHVVGAYALVIMDKREPDKIIAARKGSPLLIGVGENEYFVGSDASPIIEYTNKVVYLGEEQIAYIQRGQDLRITDLKSVEQAPQVRELEMSLSEIEKGGFPHFMLKEIFEQPRTLRASMQGRLHPELGEVKLSGVIDNRERLLNAKRIVICACGTSWHAGLIGKYMIEDLTRKPVEVEYASEFRYRHPVIFPSDVVIAISQSGETADTLAAVNLARNAGAFLFGICNVVGSSIARATDTGCYTHIGPEIGVASTKAFTAQVTTLFLLALSLAEQLGTVSDERRAALVQELQDIPDKIAKILEHDAQIADLAKVFTYSHNFLYLGRGYNYPVALEGALKLKEISYIHAEGYPAAEMKHGPIALIDEEMPVVVIAPRRGNYEKILSNIQEVKARKGRIISVITEGDTDVKALSDWYFEIPDTEECFEPILSIIPLQLLAYHIAIAKGRDVDQPRNLAKSVTVE
;
A
#
# COMPACT_ATOMS: atom_id res chain seq x y z
N MET A 1 1.97 7.66 5.59
CA MET A 1 3.38 7.21 5.68
C MET A 1 4.30 8.29 5.13
N CYS A 2 5.49 8.47 5.69
CA CYS A 2 6.42 9.51 5.26
C CYS A 2 7.33 9.05 4.10
N GLY A 3 7.90 9.99 3.33
CA GLY A 3 8.89 9.73 2.30
C GLY A 3 10.29 10.13 2.73
N ILE A 4 11.26 9.24 2.59
CA ILE A 4 12.68 9.47 2.83
C ILE A 4 13.43 9.49 1.50
N VAL A 5 14.27 10.52 1.29
CA VAL A 5 15.26 10.58 0.21
C VAL A 5 16.59 11.06 0.77
N GLY A 6 17.67 10.36 0.45
CA GLY A 6 19.04 10.76 0.75
C GLY A 6 19.94 10.66 -0.49
N TYR A 7 20.95 11.48 -0.56
CA TYR A 7 21.93 11.47 -1.66
C TYR A 7 23.33 11.78 -1.18
N VAL A 8 24.27 10.99 -1.65
CA VAL A 8 25.73 11.20 -1.50
C VAL A 8 26.38 10.97 -2.86
N GLY A 9 27.05 11.97 -3.41
CA GLY A 9 27.68 11.79 -4.72
C GLY A 9 28.45 13.00 -5.20
N GLY A 10 28.59 13.14 -6.52
CA GLY A 10 29.31 14.24 -7.17
C GLY A 10 28.40 15.32 -7.78
N ARG A 11 27.09 15.10 -7.79
CA ARG A 11 26.11 16.04 -8.37
C ARG A 11 25.50 16.93 -7.29
N HIS A 12 24.90 18.05 -7.66
CA HIS A 12 24.11 18.85 -6.73
C HIS A 12 22.98 18.00 -6.12
N ALA A 13 22.92 17.92 -4.79
CA ALA A 13 21.99 17.06 -4.07
C ALA A 13 20.54 17.59 -4.15
N TYR A 14 20.33 18.90 -4.04
CA TYR A 14 19.00 19.51 -3.92
C TYR A 14 18.02 19.10 -5.04
N PRO A 15 18.37 19.17 -6.35
CA PRO A 15 17.43 18.76 -7.42
C PRO A 15 17.06 17.27 -7.34
N ILE A 16 18.00 16.41 -6.97
CA ILE A 16 17.78 14.98 -6.82
C ILE A 16 16.82 14.71 -5.66
N LEU A 17 17.04 15.36 -4.53
CA LEU A 17 16.23 15.22 -3.32
C LEU A 17 14.79 15.70 -3.55
N VAL A 18 14.60 16.89 -4.11
CA VAL A 18 13.28 17.46 -4.37
C VAL A 18 12.51 16.62 -5.39
N LYS A 19 13.15 16.19 -6.47
CA LYS A 19 12.54 15.29 -7.45
C LYS A 19 12.14 13.95 -6.82
N GLY A 20 12.99 13.41 -5.96
CA GLY A 20 12.69 12.19 -5.19
C GLY A 20 11.51 12.38 -4.25
N LEU A 21 11.44 13.50 -3.52
CA LEU A 21 10.30 13.82 -2.66
C LEU A 21 9.00 13.96 -3.45
N THR A 22 9.02 14.61 -4.61
CA THR A 22 7.84 14.75 -5.49
C THR A 22 7.28 13.38 -5.88
N ARG A 23 8.16 12.40 -6.11
CA ARG A 23 7.75 11.02 -6.39
C ARG A 23 7.24 10.27 -5.16
N LEU A 24 7.52 10.74 -3.96
CA LEU A 24 7.07 10.14 -2.70
C LEU A 24 5.89 10.89 -2.04
N GLU A 25 5.40 11.97 -2.65
CA GLU A 25 4.29 12.76 -2.08
C GLU A 25 3.03 11.91 -1.82
N TYR A 26 2.77 10.86 -2.62
CA TYR A 26 1.66 9.94 -2.36
C TYR A 26 1.74 9.21 -1.01
N ARG A 27 2.93 9.19 -0.38
CA ARG A 27 3.16 8.58 0.93
C ARG A 27 2.91 9.55 2.09
N GLY A 28 3.11 10.85 1.89
CA GLY A 28 2.90 11.87 2.92
C GLY A 28 3.10 13.27 2.33
N TYR A 29 2.24 14.20 2.70
CA TYR A 29 2.19 15.55 2.10
C TYR A 29 1.77 16.64 3.09
N ASP A 30 1.85 16.37 4.40
CA ASP A 30 1.50 17.35 5.45
C ASP A 30 2.58 18.41 5.63
N SER A 31 3.83 18.00 5.42
CA SER A 31 4.97 18.90 5.43
C SER A 31 6.14 18.28 4.65
N ALA A 32 7.07 19.13 4.21
CA ALA A 32 8.27 18.72 3.49
C ALA A 32 9.50 19.49 4.00
N GLY A 33 10.69 18.88 3.85
CA GLY A 33 11.93 19.56 4.19
C GLY A 33 13.16 18.87 3.65
N VAL A 34 14.27 19.61 3.62
CA VAL A 34 15.60 19.19 3.14
C VAL A 34 16.68 19.73 4.06
N ALA A 35 17.69 18.92 4.28
CA ALA A 35 18.96 19.34 4.88
C ALA A 35 20.12 19.04 3.92
N LEU A 36 21.05 19.97 3.80
CA LEU A 36 22.22 19.88 2.93
C LEU A 36 23.45 20.31 3.71
N VAL A 37 24.61 19.74 3.39
CA VAL A 37 25.88 20.38 3.68
C VAL A 37 26.26 21.17 2.44
N ASN A 38 26.22 22.51 2.54
CA ASN A 38 26.48 23.40 1.40
C ASN A 38 27.98 23.46 1.07
N ASP A 39 28.33 24.13 -0.03
CA ASP A 39 29.73 24.23 -0.49
C ASP A 39 30.64 24.99 0.49
N ASN A 40 30.06 25.73 1.45
CA ASN A 40 30.80 26.40 2.54
C ASN A 40 31.02 25.49 3.75
N GLY A 41 30.47 24.26 3.75
CA GLY A 41 30.57 23.32 4.87
C GLY A 41 29.50 23.57 5.96
N ASP A 42 28.52 24.41 5.72
CA ASP A 42 27.44 24.68 6.66
C ASP A 42 26.26 23.71 6.48
N LEU A 43 25.68 23.29 7.61
CA LEU A 43 24.43 22.55 7.61
C LEU A 43 23.25 23.53 7.40
N VAL A 44 22.62 23.48 6.24
CA VAL A 44 21.43 24.28 5.93
C VAL A 44 20.19 23.40 5.94
N VAL A 45 19.09 23.89 6.55
CA VAL A 45 17.82 23.18 6.68
C VAL A 45 16.70 24.06 6.21
N TYR A 46 15.95 23.60 5.20
CA TYR A 46 14.74 24.25 4.70
C TYR A 46 13.57 23.30 4.90
N LYS A 47 12.51 23.76 5.56
CA LYS A 47 11.34 22.92 5.84
C LYS A 47 10.10 23.77 6.00
N THR A 48 8.96 23.23 5.62
CA THR A 48 7.67 23.93 5.64
C THR A 48 6.51 22.97 5.78
N LYS A 49 5.42 23.47 6.36
CA LYS A 49 4.11 22.84 6.28
C LYS A 49 3.62 22.90 4.83
N GLY A 50 3.05 21.80 4.31
CA GLY A 50 2.50 21.70 2.96
C GLY A 50 3.27 20.73 2.06
N LYS A 51 3.05 20.83 0.75
CA LYS A 51 3.59 19.95 -0.27
C LYS A 51 5.04 20.29 -0.65
N VAL A 52 5.68 19.44 -1.41
CA VAL A 52 7.06 19.65 -1.92
C VAL A 52 7.19 20.97 -2.70
N LYS A 53 6.14 21.38 -3.42
CA LYS A 53 6.10 22.68 -4.11
C LYS A 53 6.20 23.88 -3.15
N ASP A 54 5.70 23.75 -1.93
CA ASP A 54 5.82 24.81 -0.90
C ASP A 54 7.24 24.83 -0.33
N LEU A 55 7.91 23.67 -0.22
CA LEU A 55 9.33 23.58 0.10
C LEU A 55 10.20 24.26 -0.96
N GLU A 56 9.93 24.04 -2.25
CA GLU A 56 10.65 24.70 -3.34
C GLU A 56 10.56 26.22 -3.23
N ARG A 57 9.36 26.78 -2.97
CA ARG A 57 9.16 28.21 -2.72
C ARG A 57 9.94 28.71 -1.48
N THR A 58 9.97 27.88 -0.42
CA THR A 58 10.70 28.23 0.81
C THR A 58 12.20 28.28 0.59
N ALA A 59 12.75 27.45 -0.30
CA ALA A 59 14.17 27.39 -0.65
C ALA A 59 14.57 28.35 -1.78
N GLU A 60 13.61 29.00 -2.48
CA GLU A 60 13.86 29.90 -3.59
C GLU A 60 14.75 31.06 -3.18
N GLY A 61 15.83 31.29 -3.96
CA GLY A 61 16.82 32.35 -3.69
C GLY A 61 17.75 32.09 -2.50
N LYS A 62 17.68 30.92 -1.87
CA LYS A 62 18.58 30.52 -0.78
C LYS A 62 19.70 29.61 -1.28
N ASP A 63 20.73 29.45 -0.45
CA ASP A 63 21.83 28.55 -0.76
C ASP A 63 21.39 27.07 -0.64
N VAL A 64 21.30 26.42 -1.78
CA VAL A 64 20.97 25.00 -1.92
C VAL A 64 22.11 24.22 -2.59
N SER A 65 23.33 24.74 -2.52
CA SER A 65 24.56 24.10 -2.99
C SER A 65 24.88 22.85 -2.16
N GLY A 66 25.84 22.07 -2.61
CA GLY A 66 26.30 20.86 -1.93
C GLY A 66 25.92 19.58 -2.65
N THR A 67 26.69 18.54 -2.34
CA THR A 67 26.64 17.22 -2.99
C THR A 67 26.14 16.10 -2.08
N VAL A 68 25.80 16.44 -0.84
CA VAL A 68 25.22 15.52 0.16
C VAL A 68 24.01 16.15 0.81
N GLY A 69 22.97 15.37 0.98
CA GLY A 69 21.77 15.84 1.66
C GLY A 69 20.74 14.75 1.92
N ILE A 70 19.77 15.13 2.76
CA ILE A 70 18.65 14.31 3.16
C ILE A 70 17.35 15.11 3.05
N ALA A 71 16.27 14.48 2.66
CA ALA A 71 14.99 15.13 2.47
C ALA A 71 13.82 14.23 2.87
N HIS A 72 12.71 14.85 3.26
CA HIS A 72 11.58 14.14 3.86
C HIS A 72 10.24 14.77 3.49
N THR A 73 9.24 13.93 3.22
CA THR A 73 7.83 14.31 3.24
C THR A 73 7.15 13.62 4.42
N ARG A 74 6.40 14.37 5.22
CA ARG A 74 5.83 13.90 6.48
C ARG A 74 4.35 13.63 6.36
N TRP A 75 3.93 12.53 6.98
CA TRP A 75 2.57 12.26 7.44
C TRP A 75 2.59 12.33 8.96
N ALA A 76 1.87 13.29 9.53
CA ALA A 76 1.96 13.59 10.96
C ALA A 76 1.37 12.48 11.83
N THR A 77 2.16 11.96 12.76
CA THR A 77 1.76 11.03 13.83
C THR A 77 1.84 11.70 15.19
N HIS A 78 2.94 12.40 15.50
CA HIS A 78 3.18 13.13 16.74
C HIS A 78 3.44 14.62 16.46
N GLY A 79 2.67 15.50 17.07
CA GLY A 79 2.70 16.95 16.82
C GLY A 79 1.99 17.34 15.52
N GLU A 80 1.23 18.44 15.57
CA GLU A 80 0.49 18.96 14.41
C GLU A 80 1.42 19.31 13.22
N PRO A 81 0.92 19.31 11.97
CA PRO A 81 1.68 19.79 10.82
C PRO A 81 2.05 21.27 10.97
N SER A 82 3.34 21.54 11.14
CA SER A 82 3.92 22.88 11.27
C SER A 82 5.38 22.86 10.80
N ASP A 83 5.95 24.03 10.51
CA ASP A 83 7.35 24.13 10.08
C ASP A 83 8.32 23.57 11.14
N VAL A 84 8.02 23.76 12.42
CA VAL A 84 8.84 23.27 13.53
C VAL A 84 8.82 21.76 13.61
N ASN A 85 7.64 21.15 13.44
CA ASN A 85 7.44 19.70 13.52
C ASN A 85 7.79 18.97 12.22
N SER A 86 8.13 19.71 11.15
CA SER A 86 8.59 19.12 9.88
C SER A 86 10.00 18.56 10.02
N HIS A 87 10.31 17.49 9.28
CA HIS A 87 11.67 16.98 9.13
C HIS A 87 12.42 17.76 8.02
N PRO A 88 13.76 17.78 8.05
CA PRO A 88 14.70 17.21 9.04
C PRO A 88 14.68 17.89 10.39
N HIS A 89 14.96 17.10 11.46
CA HIS A 89 15.36 17.63 12.75
C HIS A 89 16.88 17.75 12.82
N TYR A 90 17.37 18.65 13.67
CA TYR A 90 18.80 18.89 13.83
C TYR A 90 19.19 18.96 15.30
N SER A 91 20.45 18.61 15.58
CA SER A 91 21.01 18.64 16.93
C SER A 91 21.09 20.05 17.51
N GLU A 92 21.23 20.19 18.82
CA GLU A 92 21.26 21.49 19.50
C GLU A 92 22.40 22.37 19.00
N ASN A 93 23.57 21.79 18.73
CA ASN A 93 24.76 22.47 18.20
C ASN A 93 24.71 22.74 16.69
N HIS A 94 23.62 22.35 15.97
CA HIS A 94 23.46 22.48 14.52
C HIS A 94 24.56 21.78 13.68
N GLU A 95 25.06 20.65 14.15
CA GLU A 95 26.08 19.87 13.43
C GLU A 95 25.47 18.62 12.75
N LEU A 96 24.45 18.04 13.36
CA LEU A 96 23.79 16.84 12.88
C LEU A 96 22.39 17.15 12.33
N ALA A 97 21.96 16.45 11.28
CA ALA A 97 20.57 16.45 10.80
C ALA A 97 20.05 15.02 10.64
N LEU A 98 18.75 14.82 10.88
CA LEU A 98 18.09 13.51 10.86
C LEU A 98 16.70 13.60 10.27
N ILE A 99 16.35 12.58 9.47
CA ILE A 99 14.98 12.31 9.01
C ILE A 99 14.55 10.91 9.47
N HIS A 100 13.27 10.73 9.71
CA HIS A 100 12.71 9.52 10.33
C HIS A 100 11.35 9.14 9.77
N ASN A 101 11.19 7.85 9.47
CA ASN A 101 9.90 7.19 9.29
C ASN A 101 9.73 6.15 10.40
N GLY A 102 8.66 6.23 11.16
CA GLY A 102 8.40 5.32 12.26
C GLY A 102 7.81 6.01 13.48
N ILE A 103 7.88 5.34 14.62
CA ILE A 103 7.47 5.85 15.94
C ILE A 103 8.50 5.41 16.97
N ILE A 104 9.00 6.35 17.75
CA ILE A 104 9.88 6.10 18.89
C ILE A 104 9.01 6.03 20.15
N GLU A 105 8.70 4.82 20.58
CA GLU A 105 7.73 4.57 21.65
C GLU A 105 8.16 5.12 23.01
N ASN A 106 9.46 5.04 23.31
CA ASN A 106 10.02 5.51 24.57
C ASN A 106 10.51 6.98 24.54
N TYR A 107 10.07 7.78 23.55
CA TYR A 107 10.56 9.15 23.36
C TYR A 107 10.37 10.06 24.58
N GLN A 108 9.29 9.91 25.34
CA GLN A 108 9.04 10.74 26.52
C GLN A 108 10.08 10.51 27.63
N ALA A 109 10.47 9.25 27.85
CA ALA A 109 11.50 8.90 28.83
C ALA A 109 12.86 9.47 28.42
N LEU A 110 13.24 9.29 27.15
CA LEU A 110 14.47 9.83 26.58
C LEU A 110 14.48 11.37 26.62
N LYS A 111 13.39 12.02 26.26
CA LYS A 111 13.26 13.48 26.31
C LYS A 111 13.44 14.02 27.73
N THR A 112 12.83 13.38 28.72
CA THR A 112 12.94 13.77 30.14
C THR A 112 14.40 13.68 30.61
N GLU A 113 15.09 12.60 30.26
CA GLU A 113 16.48 12.41 30.68
C GLU A 113 17.41 13.41 29.99
N LEU A 114 17.30 13.58 28.67
CA LEU A 114 18.13 14.54 27.93
C LEU A 114 17.88 15.99 28.38
N THR A 115 16.65 16.35 28.72
CA THR A 115 16.34 17.66 29.29
C THR A 115 17.06 17.88 30.63
N ARG A 116 17.15 16.86 31.49
CA ARG A 116 17.93 16.93 32.76
C ARG A 116 19.42 17.12 32.51
N LYS A 117 19.92 16.68 31.36
CA LYS A 117 21.33 16.84 30.92
C LYS A 117 21.60 18.15 30.20
N GLY A 118 20.55 19.02 30.06
CA GLY A 118 20.71 20.35 29.49
C GLY A 118 20.33 20.49 28.03
N TYR A 119 19.83 19.40 27.36
CA TYR A 119 19.39 19.47 25.97
C TYR A 119 17.98 20.09 25.83
N HIS A 120 17.80 20.98 24.85
CA HIS A 120 16.56 21.65 24.59
C HIS A 120 15.86 21.05 23.37
N PHE A 121 14.54 20.96 23.44
CA PHE A 121 13.70 20.40 22.37
C PHE A 121 12.83 21.50 21.78
N ARG A 122 12.81 21.59 20.46
CA ARG A 122 12.06 22.61 19.71
C ARG A 122 10.73 22.08 19.22
N SER A 123 10.67 20.79 18.88
CA SER A 123 9.50 20.15 18.28
C SER A 123 8.69 19.33 19.29
N GLN A 124 7.49 18.96 18.85
CA GLN A 124 6.60 18.04 19.55
C GLN A 124 6.74 16.61 19.04
N THR A 125 7.67 16.36 18.09
CA THR A 125 7.83 15.05 17.49
C THR A 125 8.60 14.09 18.41
N ASP A 126 8.34 12.82 18.23
CA ASP A 126 9.12 11.73 18.84
C ASP A 126 10.54 11.62 18.25
N THR A 127 10.73 12.13 17.03
CA THR A 127 11.98 12.03 16.26
C THR A 127 13.13 12.83 16.84
N GLU A 128 12.87 14.04 17.34
CA GLU A 128 13.93 14.95 17.80
C GLU A 128 14.77 14.35 18.92
N VAL A 129 14.21 13.44 19.72
CA VAL A 129 14.97 12.80 20.80
C VAL A 129 16.14 11.97 20.30
N VAL A 130 16.02 11.37 19.11
CA VAL A 130 17.07 10.50 18.54
C VAL A 130 18.30 11.32 18.17
N ILE A 131 18.11 12.47 17.50
CA ILE A 131 19.25 13.30 17.10
C ILE A 131 19.95 13.93 18.31
N GLN A 132 19.18 14.34 19.33
CA GLN A 132 19.75 14.85 20.59
C GLN A 132 20.47 13.74 21.37
N LEU A 133 19.95 12.51 21.32
CA LEU A 133 20.62 11.36 21.96
C LEU A 133 21.95 11.02 21.28
N ILE A 134 22.01 11.06 19.94
CA ILE A 134 23.26 10.84 19.20
C ILE A 134 24.28 11.93 19.57
N GLN A 135 23.88 13.20 19.58
CA GLN A 135 24.77 14.27 20.02
C GLN A 135 25.23 14.06 21.46
N TYR A 136 24.33 13.70 22.37
CA TYR A 136 24.72 13.40 23.76
C TYR A 136 25.76 12.28 23.87
N MET A 137 25.64 11.20 23.08
CA MET A 137 26.62 10.13 23.06
C MET A 137 28.01 10.64 22.60
N MET A 138 28.04 11.46 21.55
CA MET A 138 29.29 12.07 21.09
C MET A 138 29.92 13.00 22.12
N ASP A 139 29.13 13.89 22.72
CA ASP A 139 29.61 14.90 23.68
C ASP A 139 30.05 14.26 25.00
N SER A 140 29.32 13.26 25.50
CA SER A 140 29.58 12.69 26.83
C SER A 140 30.60 11.57 26.83
N LEU A 141 30.72 10.81 25.74
CA LEU A 141 31.62 9.65 25.63
C LEU A 141 32.88 9.97 24.78
N GLY A 142 32.89 11.07 24.04
CA GLY A 142 33.99 11.44 23.14
C GLY A 142 34.15 10.48 21.96
N VAL A 143 33.06 9.80 21.56
CA VAL A 143 33.06 8.81 20.48
C VAL A 143 32.80 9.48 19.13
N SER A 144 33.18 8.82 18.04
CA SER A 144 32.93 9.26 16.67
C SER A 144 31.43 9.17 16.31
N PHE A 145 31.04 9.82 15.20
CA PHE A 145 29.67 9.74 14.66
C PHE A 145 29.26 8.29 14.36
N ASP A 146 30.20 7.48 13.81
CA ASP A 146 29.99 6.05 13.52
C ASP A 146 29.68 5.20 14.76
N GLU A 147 30.31 5.53 15.87
CA GLU A 147 30.14 4.82 17.14
C GLU A 147 28.92 5.33 17.92
N ALA A 148 28.62 6.63 17.82
CA ALA A 148 27.50 7.24 18.54
C ALA A 148 26.14 6.75 18.05
N VAL A 149 25.96 6.51 16.73
CA VAL A 149 24.69 6.07 16.16
C VAL A 149 24.26 4.71 16.71
N PRO A 150 25.02 3.60 16.62
CA PRO A 150 24.60 2.34 17.19
C PRO A 150 24.42 2.40 18.72
N LEU A 151 25.25 3.17 19.44
CA LEU A 151 25.10 3.37 20.89
C LEU A 151 23.73 4.03 21.21
N ALA A 152 23.37 5.09 20.49
CA ALA A 152 22.08 5.75 20.67
C ALA A 152 20.91 4.81 20.33
N LEU A 153 20.99 4.08 19.21
CA LEU A 153 19.91 3.20 18.75
C LEU A 153 19.64 2.01 19.69
N ASN A 154 20.63 1.56 20.45
CA ASN A 154 20.43 0.56 21.49
C ASN A 154 19.53 1.04 22.65
N HIS A 155 19.32 2.34 22.80
CA HIS A 155 18.40 2.93 23.79
C HIS A 155 17.01 3.24 23.22
N VAL A 156 16.82 3.08 21.91
CA VAL A 156 15.57 3.41 21.22
C VAL A 156 14.65 2.20 21.15
N VAL A 157 13.40 2.37 21.61
CA VAL A 157 12.34 1.37 21.48
C VAL A 157 11.32 1.87 20.45
N GLY A 158 10.92 1.00 19.54
CA GLY A 158 9.95 1.32 18.48
C GLY A 158 10.47 0.98 17.08
N ALA A 159 9.70 1.39 16.07
CA ALA A 159 10.02 1.19 14.66
C ALA A 159 10.65 2.45 14.06
N TYR A 160 11.71 2.28 13.27
CA TYR A 160 12.36 3.40 12.61
C TYR A 160 13.00 3.04 11.26
N ALA A 161 12.97 3.99 10.34
CA ALA A 161 13.90 4.15 9.24
C ALA A 161 14.50 5.55 9.38
N LEU A 162 15.80 5.62 9.64
CA LEU A 162 16.54 6.85 9.93
C LEU A 162 17.56 7.12 8.86
N VAL A 163 17.73 8.40 8.49
CA VAL A 163 18.87 8.84 7.69
C VAL A 163 19.46 10.06 8.38
N ILE A 164 20.76 10.01 8.64
CA ILE A 164 21.49 10.95 9.51
C ILE A 164 22.72 11.45 8.78
N MET A 165 23.01 12.74 8.91
CA MET A 165 24.21 13.37 8.36
C MET A 165 24.89 14.23 9.42
N ASP A 166 26.21 14.35 9.32
CA ASP A 166 27.07 15.21 10.14
C ASP A 166 27.81 16.18 9.21
N LYS A 167 27.69 17.48 9.46
CA LYS A 167 28.38 18.50 8.64
C LYS A 167 29.91 18.39 8.71
N ARG A 168 30.45 17.74 9.75
CA ARG A 168 31.91 17.52 9.91
C ARG A 168 32.43 16.39 9.02
N GLU A 169 31.53 15.53 8.55
CA GLU A 169 31.76 14.44 7.59
C GLU A 169 30.91 14.65 6.32
N PRO A 170 31.19 15.70 5.51
CA PRO A 170 30.29 16.18 4.46
C PRO A 170 30.08 15.21 3.28
N ASP A 171 30.85 14.14 3.20
CA ASP A 171 30.74 13.10 2.16
C ASP A 171 30.06 11.82 2.66
N LYS A 172 29.35 11.89 3.80
CA LYS A 172 28.82 10.71 4.47
C LYS A 172 27.39 10.85 4.97
N ILE A 173 26.65 9.77 4.86
CA ILE A 173 25.32 9.57 5.47
C ILE A 173 25.32 8.23 6.20
N ILE A 174 24.66 8.16 7.36
CA ILE A 174 24.35 6.90 8.04
C ILE A 174 22.85 6.65 7.90
N ALA A 175 22.48 5.44 7.48
CA ALA A 175 21.11 5.00 7.38
C ALA A 175 20.87 3.79 8.30
N ALA A 176 19.78 3.79 9.08
CA ALA A 176 19.47 2.70 9.99
C ALA A 176 18.02 2.28 9.87
N ARG A 177 17.74 0.98 10.03
CA ARG A 177 16.41 0.43 9.88
C ARG A 177 16.03 -0.55 11.00
N LYS A 178 14.77 -0.38 11.49
CA LYS A 178 14.04 -1.35 12.31
C LYS A 178 12.53 -1.16 12.04
N GLY A 179 11.87 -2.15 11.46
CA GLY A 179 10.43 -2.10 11.16
C GLY A 179 10.09 -1.34 9.86
N SER A 180 10.36 -0.04 9.77
CA SER A 180 10.03 0.78 8.60
C SER A 180 10.96 0.52 7.41
N PRO A 181 10.46 0.51 6.13
CA PRO A 181 11.28 0.18 4.96
C PRO A 181 12.33 1.25 4.65
N LEU A 182 13.54 0.79 4.27
CA LEU A 182 14.63 1.62 3.80
C LEU A 182 15.51 0.84 2.83
N LEU A 183 15.90 1.48 1.72
CA LEU A 183 16.78 0.88 0.73
C LEU A 183 17.84 1.88 0.26
N ILE A 184 18.95 1.34 -0.26
CA ILE A 184 20.09 2.11 -0.75
C ILE A 184 20.28 1.78 -2.22
N GLY A 185 20.22 2.80 -3.09
CA GLY A 185 20.60 2.70 -4.48
C GLY A 185 22.10 2.82 -4.65
N VAL A 186 22.69 1.89 -5.41
CA VAL A 186 24.11 1.84 -5.68
C VAL A 186 24.35 2.35 -7.10
N GLY A 187 24.85 3.58 -7.22
CA GLY A 187 25.24 4.21 -8.49
C GLY A 187 26.74 4.15 -8.74
N GLU A 188 27.19 4.81 -9.80
CA GLU A 188 28.61 4.94 -10.13
C GLU A 188 29.22 6.11 -9.33
N ASN A 189 30.00 5.82 -8.29
CA ASN A 189 30.56 6.79 -7.33
C ASN A 189 29.51 7.66 -6.62
N GLU A 190 28.31 7.16 -6.45
CA GLU A 190 27.21 7.84 -5.77
C GLU A 190 26.23 6.84 -5.16
N TYR A 191 25.56 7.28 -4.11
CA TYR A 191 24.55 6.49 -3.41
C TYR A 191 23.26 7.30 -3.23
N PHE A 192 22.16 6.59 -3.27
CA PHE A 192 20.83 7.10 -3.02
C PHE A 192 20.23 6.35 -1.83
N VAL A 193 19.46 7.03 -1.01
CA VAL A 193 18.69 6.39 0.06
C VAL A 193 17.23 6.70 -0.18
N GLY A 194 16.36 5.71 -0.03
CA GLY A 194 14.92 5.88 -0.21
C GLY A 194 14.10 4.97 0.69
N SER A 195 12.94 5.45 1.12
CA SER A 195 11.92 4.59 1.74
C SER A 195 11.14 3.75 0.72
N ASP A 196 11.39 3.98 -0.58
CA ASP A 196 10.77 3.35 -1.73
C ASP A 196 11.74 3.42 -2.91
N ALA A 197 11.58 2.56 -3.91
CA ALA A 197 12.44 2.53 -5.09
C ALA A 197 12.17 3.68 -6.09
N SER A 198 10.98 4.31 -6.04
CA SER A 198 10.56 5.32 -7.03
C SER A 198 11.50 6.55 -7.14
N PRO A 199 12.10 7.09 -6.07
CA PRO A 199 13.07 8.17 -6.20
C PRO A 199 14.42 7.73 -6.79
N ILE A 200 14.72 6.44 -6.77
CA ILE A 200 16.04 5.88 -7.09
C ILE A 200 16.13 5.37 -8.54
N ILE A 201 15.05 4.78 -9.06
CA ILE A 201 15.02 4.05 -10.34
C ILE A 201 15.52 4.84 -11.56
N GLU A 202 15.42 6.16 -11.52
CA GLU A 202 15.95 7.03 -12.61
C GLU A 202 17.48 7.02 -12.67
N TYR A 203 18.12 6.75 -11.55
CA TYR A 203 19.57 6.89 -11.37
C TYR A 203 20.30 5.56 -11.38
N THR A 204 19.68 4.53 -10.78
CA THR A 204 20.21 3.17 -10.74
C THR A 204 19.10 2.15 -10.52
N ASN A 205 19.26 0.97 -11.12
CA ASN A 205 18.42 -0.20 -10.85
C ASN A 205 19.03 -1.14 -9.79
N LYS A 206 20.25 -0.86 -9.31
CA LYS A 206 20.93 -1.67 -8.28
C LYS A 206 20.59 -1.14 -6.90
N VAL A 207 19.99 -1.97 -6.07
CA VAL A 207 19.57 -1.59 -4.72
C VAL A 207 19.96 -2.62 -3.67
N VAL A 208 20.16 -2.14 -2.43
CA VAL A 208 20.31 -2.95 -1.22
C VAL A 208 19.16 -2.62 -0.29
N TYR A 209 18.31 -3.59 0.03
CA TYR A 209 17.29 -3.45 1.06
C TYR A 209 17.92 -3.69 2.42
N LEU A 210 17.85 -2.70 3.32
CA LEU A 210 18.30 -2.88 4.69
C LEU A 210 17.41 -3.91 5.43
N GLY A 211 18.06 -4.82 6.15
CA GLY A 211 17.40 -5.77 7.04
C GLY A 211 16.98 -5.15 8.37
N GLU A 212 16.38 -5.96 9.25
CA GLU A 212 16.06 -5.55 10.61
C GLU A 212 17.32 -5.26 11.42
N GLU A 213 17.29 -4.15 12.17
CA GLU A 213 18.38 -3.70 13.05
C GLU A 213 19.74 -3.52 12.33
N GLN A 214 19.71 -3.23 11.01
CA GLN A 214 20.89 -2.93 10.23
C GLN A 214 21.17 -1.43 10.16
N ILE A 215 22.47 -1.09 10.16
CA ILE A 215 23.02 0.24 9.97
C ILE A 215 23.93 0.22 8.73
N ALA A 216 23.70 1.13 7.80
CA ALA A 216 24.51 1.33 6.62
C ALA A 216 25.32 2.63 6.75
N TYR A 217 26.61 2.54 6.51
CA TYR A 217 27.54 3.64 6.42
C TYR A 217 27.82 3.90 4.94
N ILE A 218 27.36 5.04 4.46
CA ILE A 218 27.31 5.41 3.06
C ILE A 218 28.24 6.60 2.87
N GLN A 219 29.39 6.38 2.24
CA GLN A 219 30.39 7.40 2.02
C GLN A 219 30.82 7.46 0.56
N ARG A 220 30.97 8.67 0.02
CA ARG A 220 31.40 8.89 -1.35
C ARG A 220 32.76 8.25 -1.61
N GLY A 221 32.86 7.50 -2.71
CA GLY A 221 34.15 6.86 -3.11
C GLY A 221 34.57 5.67 -2.25
N GLN A 222 33.72 5.21 -1.35
CA GLN A 222 33.93 4.00 -0.55
C GLN A 222 32.85 2.98 -0.83
N ASP A 223 33.16 1.70 -0.59
CA ASP A 223 32.18 0.63 -0.66
C ASP A 223 31.14 0.75 0.46
N LEU A 224 29.91 0.34 0.16
CA LEU A 224 28.82 0.33 1.14
C LEU A 224 29.13 -0.64 2.27
N ARG A 225 29.24 -0.12 3.50
CA ARG A 225 29.45 -0.90 4.71
C ARG A 225 28.15 -1.04 5.48
N ILE A 226 27.77 -2.26 5.85
CA ILE A 226 26.56 -2.55 6.65
C ILE A 226 27.00 -3.29 7.91
N THR A 227 26.39 -2.90 9.05
CA THR A 227 26.54 -3.61 10.34
C THR A 227 25.18 -3.86 10.98
N ASP A 228 25.12 -4.72 11.96
CA ASP A 228 24.00 -4.75 12.91
C ASP A 228 24.22 -3.74 14.07
N LEU A 229 23.26 -3.66 14.99
CA LEU A 229 23.36 -2.80 16.19
C LEU A 229 24.53 -3.17 17.13
N LYS A 230 25.12 -4.36 16.98
CA LYS A 230 26.30 -4.80 17.73
C LYS A 230 27.58 -4.54 16.96
N SER A 231 27.53 -3.79 15.87
CA SER A 231 28.64 -3.45 14.99
C SER A 231 29.31 -4.66 14.29
N VAL A 232 28.56 -5.77 14.13
CA VAL A 232 29.01 -6.92 13.36
C VAL A 232 28.75 -6.64 11.88
N GLU A 233 29.80 -6.71 11.05
CA GLU A 233 29.72 -6.45 9.62
C GLU A 233 28.90 -7.52 8.89
N GLN A 234 28.10 -7.06 7.92
CA GLN A 234 27.25 -7.88 7.08
C GLN A 234 27.46 -7.53 5.61
N ALA A 235 27.54 -8.54 4.75
CA ALA A 235 27.74 -8.33 3.32
C ALA A 235 26.50 -7.69 2.68
N PRO A 236 26.62 -6.58 1.93
CA PRO A 236 25.50 -5.98 1.21
C PRO A 236 24.95 -6.94 0.14
N GLN A 237 23.64 -7.16 0.16
CA GLN A 237 22.94 -7.96 -0.87
C GLN A 237 22.40 -7.03 -1.95
N VAL A 238 23.16 -6.82 -3.01
CA VAL A 238 22.72 -6.01 -4.16
C VAL A 238 21.70 -6.80 -4.98
N ARG A 239 20.57 -6.16 -5.27
CA ARG A 239 19.48 -6.70 -6.14
C ARG A 239 19.21 -5.72 -7.26
N GLU A 240 18.72 -6.22 -8.38
CA GLU A 240 18.23 -5.38 -9.48
C GLU A 240 16.72 -5.13 -9.35
N LEU A 241 16.32 -3.89 -9.58
CA LEU A 241 14.91 -3.50 -9.64
C LEU A 241 14.35 -3.91 -11.02
N GLU A 242 13.24 -4.61 -11.01
CA GLU A 242 12.51 -4.99 -12.24
C GLU A 242 11.55 -3.90 -12.73
N MET A 243 11.49 -2.76 -12.04
CA MET A 243 10.62 -1.62 -12.32
C MET A 243 11.24 -0.69 -13.37
N SER A 244 10.40 -0.09 -14.24
CA SER A 244 10.80 0.93 -15.20
C SER A 244 10.31 2.34 -14.83
N LEU A 245 10.98 3.38 -15.34
CA LEU A 245 10.59 4.77 -15.09
C LEU A 245 9.18 5.08 -15.62
N SER A 246 8.79 4.52 -16.77
CA SER A 246 7.46 4.73 -17.36
C SER A 246 6.31 4.23 -16.47
N GLU A 247 6.57 3.27 -15.60
CA GLU A 247 5.55 2.75 -14.68
C GLU A 247 5.20 3.74 -13.56
N ILE A 248 6.13 4.61 -13.19
CA ILE A 248 5.92 5.64 -12.15
C ILE A 248 5.53 7.01 -12.71
N GLU A 249 5.25 7.11 -14.00
CA GLU A 249 4.76 8.30 -14.67
C GLU A 249 3.27 8.15 -15.04
N LYS A 250 2.56 9.27 -15.19
CA LYS A 250 1.12 9.26 -15.53
C LYS A 250 0.83 8.76 -16.96
N GLY A 251 1.81 8.76 -17.86
CA GLY A 251 1.67 8.20 -19.20
C GLY A 251 0.57 8.86 -20.05
N GLY A 252 0.34 10.18 -19.89
CA GLY A 252 -0.70 10.92 -20.60
C GLY A 252 -2.06 10.99 -19.89
N PHE A 253 -2.26 10.25 -18.80
CA PHE A 253 -3.46 10.36 -17.98
C PHE A 253 -3.39 11.59 -17.05
N PRO A 254 -4.53 12.21 -16.72
CA PRO A 254 -4.56 13.34 -15.79
C PRO A 254 -4.18 12.94 -14.35
N HIS A 255 -4.51 11.70 -13.95
CA HIS A 255 -4.30 11.17 -12.61
C HIS A 255 -3.76 9.74 -12.63
N PHE A 256 -3.00 9.35 -11.60
CA PHE A 256 -2.52 7.97 -11.44
C PHE A 256 -3.69 7.00 -11.27
N MET A 257 -4.69 7.35 -10.46
CA MET A 257 -5.85 6.48 -10.25
C MET A 257 -6.52 6.11 -11.58
N LEU A 258 -6.74 7.06 -12.49
CA LEU A 258 -7.35 6.75 -13.79
C LEU A 258 -6.42 5.86 -14.64
N LYS A 259 -5.12 6.17 -14.69
CA LYS A 259 -4.12 5.31 -15.35
C LYS A 259 -4.20 3.88 -14.83
N GLU A 260 -4.22 3.71 -13.52
CA GLU A 260 -4.24 2.41 -12.84
C GLU A 260 -5.54 1.64 -13.08
N ILE A 261 -6.68 2.33 -13.21
CA ILE A 261 -7.95 1.71 -13.64
C ILE A 261 -7.82 1.19 -15.07
N PHE A 262 -7.28 1.98 -15.99
CA PHE A 262 -7.09 1.60 -17.40
C PHE A 262 -5.96 0.57 -17.62
N GLU A 263 -5.03 0.43 -16.69
CA GLU A 263 -3.97 -0.58 -16.76
C GLU A 263 -4.45 -1.99 -16.40
N GLN A 264 -5.61 -2.17 -15.80
CA GLN A 264 -6.06 -3.46 -15.27
C GLN A 264 -6.05 -4.59 -16.31
N PRO A 265 -6.45 -4.42 -17.58
CA PRO A 265 -6.31 -5.47 -18.58
C PRO A 265 -4.86 -5.96 -18.75
N ARG A 266 -3.91 -5.03 -18.79
CA ARG A 266 -2.48 -5.33 -18.93
C ARG A 266 -1.92 -5.98 -17.67
N THR A 267 -2.24 -5.43 -16.51
CA THR A 267 -1.68 -5.91 -15.24
C THR A 267 -2.22 -7.27 -14.84
N LEU A 268 -3.46 -7.61 -15.17
CA LEU A 268 -3.98 -8.97 -14.95
C LEU A 268 -3.31 -9.99 -15.86
N ARG A 269 -3.03 -9.67 -17.13
CA ARG A 269 -2.22 -10.54 -17.99
C ARG A 269 -0.84 -10.79 -17.39
N ALA A 270 -0.17 -9.74 -16.88
CA ALA A 270 1.13 -9.87 -16.23
C ALA A 270 1.04 -10.74 -14.95
N SER A 271 -0.02 -10.58 -14.16
CA SER A 271 -0.25 -11.37 -12.95
C SER A 271 -0.45 -12.87 -13.23
N MET A 272 -1.00 -13.20 -14.39
CA MET A 272 -1.25 -14.58 -14.82
C MET A 272 -0.08 -15.19 -15.61
N GLN A 273 0.82 -14.39 -16.14
CA GLN A 273 1.91 -14.84 -17.00
C GLN A 273 2.79 -15.89 -16.32
N GLY A 274 3.02 -17.01 -17.01
CA GLY A 274 3.79 -18.14 -16.50
C GLY A 274 3.10 -18.97 -15.41
N ARG A 275 1.84 -18.63 -15.08
CA ARG A 275 1.04 -19.30 -14.04
C ARG A 275 -0.22 -19.94 -14.60
N LEU A 276 -0.87 -19.26 -15.55
CA LEU A 276 -2.07 -19.74 -16.24
C LEU A 276 -1.63 -20.41 -17.55
N HIS A 277 -2.04 -21.66 -17.76
CA HIS A 277 -1.73 -22.46 -18.94
C HIS A 277 -3.03 -22.92 -19.61
N PRO A 278 -3.69 -22.08 -20.42
CA PRO A 278 -4.98 -22.40 -21.01
C PRO A 278 -4.94 -23.62 -21.93
N GLU A 279 -3.83 -23.81 -22.64
CA GLU A 279 -3.59 -24.96 -23.51
C GLU A 279 -3.57 -26.32 -22.77
N LEU A 280 -3.29 -26.30 -21.47
CA LEU A 280 -3.28 -27.48 -20.60
C LEU A 280 -4.49 -27.51 -19.65
N GLY A 281 -5.23 -26.40 -19.55
CA GLY A 281 -6.28 -26.22 -18.55
C GLY A 281 -5.74 -26.24 -17.12
N GLU A 282 -4.51 -25.74 -16.88
CA GLU A 282 -3.79 -25.86 -15.62
C GLU A 282 -3.38 -24.50 -15.04
N VAL A 283 -3.20 -24.47 -13.72
CA VAL A 283 -2.58 -23.35 -12.99
C VAL A 283 -1.34 -23.84 -12.26
N LYS A 284 -0.20 -23.18 -12.49
CA LYS A 284 1.08 -23.51 -11.83
C LYS A 284 1.52 -22.39 -10.90
N LEU A 285 1.46 -22.64 -9.61
CA LEU A 285 1.98 -21.77 -8.57
C LEU A 285 3.07 -22.49 -7.78
N SER A 286 4.33 -22.11 -7.96
CA SER A 286 5.48 -22.73 -7.26
C SER A 286 5.28 -22.74 -5.75
N GLY A 287 4.79 -21.63 -5.16
CA GLY A 287 4.51 -21.58 -3.72
C GLY A 287 3.50 -22.63 -3.23
N VAL A 288 2.58 -23.09 -4.09
CA VAL A 288 1.64 -24.19 -3.77
C VAL A 288 2.30 -25.54 -3.99
N ILE A 289 2.96 -25.72 -5.13
CA ILE A 289 3.56 -27.01 -5.53
C ILE A 289 4.65 -27.41 -4.53
N ASP A 290 5.55 -26.49 -4.20
CA ASP A 290 6.69 -26.73 -3.31
C ASP A 290 6.27 -26.97 -1.85
N ASN A 291 5.09 -26.48 -1.45
CA ASN A 291 4.55 -26.59 -0.10
C ASN A 291 3.26 -27.41 -0.02
N ARG A 292 3.06 -28.28 -1.01
CA ARG A 292 1.84 -29.08 -1.21
C ARG A 292 1.38 -29.76 0.07
N GLU A 293 2.25 -30.47 0.76
CA GLU A 293 1.90 -31.25 1.94
C GLU A 293 1.30 -30.38 3.05
N ARG A 294 1.90 -29.24 3.34
CA ARG A 294 1.41 -28.28 4.37
C ARG A 294 0.06 -27.70 3.99
N LEU A 295 -0.11 -27.27 2.74
CA LEU A 295 -1.32 -26.62 2.25
C LEU A 295 -2.50 -27.62 2.15
N LEU A 296 -2.26 -28.84 1.67
CA LEU A 296 -3.32 -29.84 1.54
C LEU A 296 -3.77 -30.40 2.90
N ASN A 297 -2.87 -30.50 3.88
CA ASN A 297 -3.19 -30.97 5.23
C ASN A 297 -3.77 -29.88 6.14
N ALA A 298 -3.81 -28.62 5.69
CA ALA A 298 -4.41 -27.53 6.44
C ALA A 298 -5.88 -27.84 6.78
N LYS A 299 -6.23 -27.74 8.06
CA LYS A 299 -7.61 -27.92 8.53
C LYS A 299 -8.42 -26.64 8.39
N ARG A 300 -7.76 -25.50 8.41
CA ARG A 300 -8.34 -24.17 8.29
C ARG A 300 -7.38 -23.23 7.59
N ILE A 301 -7.92 -22.33 6.78
CA ILE A 301 -7.18 -21.21 6.19
C ILE A 301 -7.67 -19.93 6.86
N VAL A 302 -6.75 -19.07 7.29
CA VAL A 302 -7.07 -17.75 7.85
C VAL A 302 -6.46 -16.69 6.94
N ILE A 303 -7.26 -15.79 6.41
CA ILE A 303 -6.79 -14.67 5.59
C ILE A 303 -6.74 -13.42 6.47
N CYS A 304 -5.55 -12.81 6.62
CA CYS A 304 -5.34 -11.59 7.38
C CYS A 304 -4.96 -10.44 6.45
N ALA A 305 -5.71 -9.35 6.47
CA ALA A 305 -5.47 -8.18 5.63
C ALA A 305 -6.13 -6.91 6.18
N CYS A 306 -5.88 -5.77 5.54
CA CYS A 306 -6.48 -4.47 5.84
C CYS A 306 -7.13 -3.87 4.59
N GLY A 307 -8.22 -3.09 4.76
CA GLY A 307 -8.85 -2.29 3.72
C GLY A 307 -9.23 -3.08 2.46
N THR A 308 -8.83 -2.58 1.30
CA THR A 308 -9.06 -3.20 -0.02
C THR A 308 -8.57 -4.67 -0.07
N SER A 309 -7.43 -4.97 0.56
CA SER A 309 -6.90 -6.35 0.60
C SER A 309 -7.77 -7.27 1.46
N TRP A 310 -8.43 -6.75 2.49
CA TRP A 310 -9.40 -7.51 3.28
C TRP A 310 -10.67 -7.82 2.45
N HIS A 311 -11.16 -6.86 1.64
CA HIS A 311 -12.28 -7.10 0.71
C HIS A 311 -11.90 -8.17 -0.34
N ALA A 312 -10.68 -8.13 -0.88
CA ALA A 312 -10.19 -9.19 -1.76
C ALA A 312 -10.15 -10.55 -1.03
N GLY A 313 -9.73 -10.56 0.24
CA GLY A 313 -9.74 -11.74 1.10
C GLY A 313 -11.13 -12.36 1.27
N LEU A 314 -12.17 -11.54 1.41
CA LEU A 314 -13.57 -12.03 1.48
C LEU A 314 -14.00 -12.75 0.20
N ILE A 315 -13.59 -12.26 -0.98
CA ILE A 315 -13.85 -12.94 -2.26
C ILE A 315 -13.05 -14.24 -2.30
N GLY A 316 -11.77 -14.19 -1.91
CA GLY A 316 -10.90 -15.36 -1.82
C GLY A 316 -11.46 -16.46 -0.91
N LYS A 317 -12.14 -16.08 0.18
CA LYS A 317 -12.85 -17.04 1.04
C LYS A 317 -13.87 -17.83 0.23
N TYR A 318 -14.78 -17.16 -0.48
CA TYR A 318 -15.79 -17.84 -1.29
C TYR A 318 -15.16 -18.75 -2.34
N MET A 319 -14.11 -18.27 -3.04
CA MET A 319 -13.39 -19.06 -4.06
C MET A 319 -12.73 -20.31 -3.48
N ILE A 320 -12.01 -20.17 -2.37
CA ILE A 320 -11.32 -21.30 -1.73
C ILE A 320 -12.34 -22.29 -1.16
N GLU A 321 -13.36 -21.84 -0.44
CA GLU A 321 -14.39 -22.71 0.12
C GLU A 321 -15.17 -23.46 -0.97
N ASP A 322 -15.50 -22.80 -2.07
CA ASP A 322 -16.23 -23.40 -3.18
C ASP A 322 -15.41 -24.46 -3.92
N LEU A 323 -14.17 -24.12 -4.30
CA LEU A 323 -13.33 -24.99 -5.10
C LEU A 323 -12.63 -26.10 -4.29
N THR A 324 -12.27 -25.85 -3.02
CA THR A 324 -11.46 -26.77 -2.21
C THR A 324 -12.22 -27.44 -1.08
N ARG A 325 -13.39 -26.94 -0.70
CA ARG A 325 -14.18 -27.35 0.47
C ARG A 325 -13.44 -27.20 1.82
N LYS A 326 -12.37 -26.39 1.84
CA LYS A 326 -11.65 -26.06 3.08
C LYS A 326 -12.29 -24.85 3.75
N PRO A 327 -12.48 -24.87 5.10
CA PRO A 327 -13.01 -23.72 5.82
C PRO A 327 -12.03 -22.55 5.81
N VAL A 328 -12.55 -21.33 5.54
CA VAL A 328 -11.75 -20.10 5.47
C VAL A 328 -12.33 -19.04 6.40
N GLU A 329 -11.49 -18.45 7.22
CA GLU A 329 -11.81 -17.25 8.01
C GLU A 329 -11.09 -16.04 7.40
N VAL A 330 -11.72 -14.86 7.47
CA VAL A 330 -11.11 -13.61 6.98
C VAL A 330 -11.15 -12.59 8.09
N GLU A 331 -9.97 -12.12 8.48
CA GLU A 331 -9.77 -11.27 9.64
C GLU A 331 -9.19 -9.92 9.25
N TYR A 332 -9.66 -8.85 9.89
CA TYR A 332 -8.89 -7.61 9.91
C TYR A 332 -7.59 -7.84 10.65
N ALA A 333 -6.46 -7.54 10.02
CA ALA A 333 -5.16 -7.78 10.63
C ALA A 333 -4.96 -6.99 11.95
N SER A 334 -5.54 -5.78 12.04
CA SER A 334 -5.57 -4.95 13.24
C SER A 334 -6.28 -5.64 14.41
N GLU A 335 -7.46 -6.23 14.15
CA GLU A 335 -8.22 -6.94 15.20
C GLU A 335 -7.58 -8.28 15.55
N PHE A 336 -7.08 -9.00 14.55
CA PHE A 336 -6.41 -10.29 14.72
C PHE A 336 -5.23 -10.20 15.69
N ARG A 337 -4.40 -9.16 15.59
CA ARG A 337 -3.20 -9.02 16.43
C ARG A 337 -3.51 -8.76 17.91
N TYR A 338 -4.66 -8.16 18.24
CA TYR A 338 -4.97 -7.75 19.64
C TYR A 338 -5.99 -8.62 20.37
N ARG A 339 -6.84 -9.37 19.66
CA ARG A 339 -7.88 -10.17 20.28
C ARG A 339 -7.44 -11.52 20.84
N HIS A 340 -6.14 -11.84 20.85
CA HIS A 340 -5.61 -13.15 21.22
C HIS A 340 -6.25 -14.31 20.45
N PRO A 341 -6.08 -14.35 19.10
CA PRO A 341 -6.75 -15.34 18.25
C PRO A 341 -6.29 -16.76 18.58
N VAL A 342 -7.19 -17.72 18.42
CA VAL A 342 -6.84 -19.14 18.50
C VAL A 342 -6.20 -19.54 17.18
N ILE A 343 -4.94 -19.92 17.23
CA ILE A 343 -4.13 -20.32 16.06
C ILE A 343 -3.55 -21.70 16.35
N PHE A 344 -3.64 -22.61 15.39
CA PHE A 344 -3.09 -23.95 15.48
C PHE A 344 -1.90 -24.12 14.53
N PRO A 345 -0.93 -24.98 14.85
CA PRO A 345 0.16 -25.33 13.94
C PRO A 345 -0.32 -25.96 12.61
N SER A 346 -1.56 -26.47 12.56
CA SER A 346 -2.21 -26.99 11.35
C SER A 346 -2.91 -25.93 10.51
N ASP A 347 -2.93 -24.67 10.94
CA ASP A 347 -3.53 -23.59 10.17
C ASP A 347 -2.57 -23.10 9.08
N VAL A 348 -3.14 -22.60 8.00
CA VAL A 348 -2.46 -21.79 6.99
C VAL A 348 -2.96 -20.36 7.15
N VAL A 349 -2.04 -19.41 7.37
CA VAL A 349 -2.37 -17.99 7.44
C VAL A 349 -1.90 -17.31 6.16
N ILE A 350 -2.85 -16.75 5.40
CA ILE A 350 -2.60 -16.00 4.17
C ILE A 350 -2.59 -14.51 4.50
N ALA A 351 -1.45 -13.86 4.29
CA ALA A 351 -1.32 -12.41 4.45
C ALA A 351 -1.41 -11.73 3.08
N ILE A 352 -2.32 -10.74 2.95
CA ILE A 352 -2.49 -10.00 1.70
C ILE A 352 -2.12 -8.53 1.94
N SER A 353 -1.18 -8.01 1.13
CA SER A 353 -0.79 -6.60 1.20
C SER A 353 -0.21 -6.14 -0.14
N GLN A 354 -0.73 -5.05 -0.71
CA GLN A 354 -0.17 -4.47 -1.92
C GLN A 354 1.29 -4.04 -1.71
N SER A 355 1.58 -3.25 -0.69
CA SER A 355 2.93 -2.77 -0.39
C SER A 355 3.83 -3.84 0.24
N GLY A 356 3.23 -4.84 0.91
CA GLY A 356 3.94 -5.80 1.75
C GLY A 356 4.58 -5.18 3.00
N GLU A 357 4.19 -3.93 3.36
CA GLU A 357 4.73 -3.16 4.48
C GLU A 357 3.65 -2.70 5.48
N THR A 358 2.42 -3.21 5.36
CA THR A 358 1.31 -2.86 6.27
C THR A 358 1.62 -3.37 7.69
N ALA A 359 1.73 -2.45 8.65
CA ALA A 359 2.17 -2.75 10.01
C ALA A 359 1.32 -3.83 10.70
N ASP A 360 -0.01 -3.67 10.68
CA ASP A 360 -0.92 -4.65 11.29
C ASP A 360 -0.83 -6.02 10.64
N THR A 361 -0.72 -6.07 9.31
CA THR A 361 -0.59 -7.34 8.59
C THR A 361 0.73 -8.04 8.91
N LEU A 362 1.83 -7.28 9.02
CA LEU A 362 3.13 -7.83 9.41
C LEU A 362 3.09 -8.34 10.87
N ALA A 363 2.44 -7.62 11.76
CA ALA A 363 2.26 -8.05 13.15
C ALA A 363 1.40 -9.32 13.26
N ALA A 364 0.32 -9.42 12.48
CA ALA A 364 -0.50 -10.64 12.38
C ALA A 364 0.30 -11.85 11.88
N VAL A 365 1.16 -11.64 10.87
CA VAL A 365 2.09 -12.67 10.36
C VAL A 365 3.04 -13.16 11.44
N ASN A 366 3.67 -12.25 12.19
CA ASN A 366 4.59 -12.60 13.27
C ASN A 366 3.87 -13.33 14.42
N LEU A 367 2.66 -12.92 14.77
CA LEU A 367 1.82 -13.61 15.76
C LEU A 367 1.51 -15.05 15.34
N ALA A 368 1.10 -15.25 14.08
CA ALA A 368 0.80 -16.56 13.52
C ALA A 368 2.04 -17.46 13.44
N ARG A 369 3.21 -16.88 13.09
CA ARG A 369 4.49 -17.60 13.11
C ARG A 369 4.84 -18.11 14.50
N ASN A 370 4.70 -17.28 15.52
CA ASN A 370 4.99 -17.65 16.90
C ASN A 370 4.07 -18.77 17.41
N ALA A 371 2.88 -18.90 16.84
CA ALA A 371 1.94 -19.99 17.12
C ALA A 371 2.22 -21.27 16.28
N GLY A 372 3.19 -21.24 15.35
CA GLY A 372 3.59 -22.38 14.52
C GLY A 372 2.74 -22.60 13.27
N ALA A 373 1.87 -21.67 12.89
CA ALA A 373 1.09 -21.73 11.65
C ALA A 373 2.01 -21.62 10.41
N PHE A 374 1.54 -22.17 9.29
CA PHE A 374 2.21 -21.99 8.00
C PHE A 374 1.77 -20.68 7.33
N LEU A 375 2.72 -19.89 6.84
CA LEU A 375 2.49 -18.54 6.38
C LEU A 375 2.61 -18.43 4.85
N PHE A 376 1.57 -17.91 4.21
CA PHE A 376 1.54 -17.67 2.77
C PHE A 376 1.35 -16.17 2.49
N GLY A 377 2.27 -15.53 1.74
CA GLY A 377 2.20 -14.10 1.41
C GLY A 377 1.65 -13.84 0.02
N ILE A 378 0.71 -12.90 -0.11
CA ILE A 378 0.29 -12.32 -1.39
C ILE A 378 0.64 -10.85 -1.36
N CYS A 379 1.75 -10.49 -2.02
CA CYS A 379 2.29 -9.14 -2.05
C CYS A 379 2.51 -8.67 -3.49
N ASN A 380 2.61 -7.35 -3.71
CA ASN A 380 3.03 -6.84 -5.01
C ASN A 380 4.52 -6.49 -5.02
N VAL A 381 5.04 -5.93 -3.92
CA VAL A 381 6.43 -5.49 -3.84
C VAL A 381 7.34 -6.66 -3.50
N VAL A 382 8.25 -6.98 -4.43
CA VAL A 382 9.24 -8.04 -4.26
C VAL A 382 10.20 -7.68 -3.12
N GLY A 383 10.43 -8.66 -2.22
CA GLY A 383 11.35 -8.47 -1.10
C GLY A 383 10.83 -7.56 0.01
N SER A 384 9.54 -7.21 0.03
CA SER A 384 8.90 -6.48 1.13
C SER A 384 8.93 -7.24 2.45
N SER A 385 8.64 -6.55 3.56
CA SER A 385 8.74 -7.11 4.91
C SER A 385 7.81 -8.32 5.10
N ILE A 386 6.56 -8.25 4.64
CA ILE A 386 5.61 -9.37 4.71
C ILE A 386 6.08 -10.53 3.84
N ALA A 387 6.59 -10.25 2.62
CA ALA A 387 7.09 -11.30 1.73
C ALA A 387 8.29 -12.05 2.33
N ARG A 388 9.19 -11.35 3.04
CA ARG A 388 10.31 -11.98 3.77
C ARG A 388 9.87 -12.69 5.05
N ALA A 389 8.76 -12.22 5.64
CA ALA A 389 8.21 -12.78 6.86
C ALA A 389 7.28 -13.99 6.62
N THR A 390 6.99 -14.41 5.40
CA THR A 390 6.17 -15.58 5.09
C THR A 390 7.04 -16.75 4.62
N ASP A 391 6.56 -17.98 4.82
CA ASP A 391 7.30 -19.20 4.45
C ASP A 391 7.34 -19.38 2.93
N THR A 392 6.27 -18.93 2.26
CA THR A 392 6.11 -18.93 0.80
C THR A 392 5.07 -17.90 0.39
N GLY A 393 4.82 -17.74 -0.91
CA GLY A 393 3.79 -16.83 -1.40
C GLY A 393 3.77 -16.64 -2.90
N CYS A 394 3.00 -15.63 -3.32
CA CYS A 394 2.90 -15.17 -4.70
C CYS A 394 3.03 -13.64 -4.75
N TYR A 395 3.70 -13.13 -5.77
CA TYR A 395 3.64 -11.70 -6.10
C TYR A 395 2.54 -11.45 -7.13
N THR A 396 1.87 -10.30 -7.05
CA THR A 396 0.81 -9.93 -8.01
C THR A 396 1.35 -9.40 -9.34
N HIS A 397 2.60 -8.94 -9.38
CA HIS A 397 3.32 -8.47 -10.58
C HIS A 397 2.58 -7.39 -11.41
N ILE A 398 1.91 -6.46 -10.73
CA ILE A 398 1.15 -5.39 -11.39
C ILE A 398 1.94 -4.07 -11.56
N GLY A 399 3.22 -4.08 -11.22
CA GLY A 399 4.02 -2.87 -11.13
C GLY A 399 3.58 -1.96 -9.97
N PRO A 400 4.14 -0.75 -9.84
CA PRO A 400 3.79 0.19 -8.80
C PRO A 400 2.32 0.66 -8.93
N GLU A 401 1.66 0.83 -7.78
CA GLU A 401 0.36 1.49 -7.65
C GLU A 401 0.54 2.72 -6.78
N ILE A 402 0.38 3.91 -7.37
CA ILE A 402 0.72 5.20 -6.79
C ILE A 402 -0.51 5.93 -6.25
N GLY A 403 -1.64 5.87 -6.94
CA GLY A 403 -2.91 6.41 -6.46
C GLY A 403 -3.21 5.89 -5.06
N VAL A 404 -3.53 6.79 -4.11
CA VAL A 404 -3.74 6.39 -2.70
C VAL A 404 -4.86 5.38 -2.58
N ALA A 405 -5.99 5.60 -3.26
CA ALA A 405 -7.09 4.65 -3.34
C ALA A 405 -6.71 3.49 -4.29
N SER A 406 -6.62 2.28 -3.77
CA SER A 406 -6.23 1.09 -4.55
C SER A 406 -7.29 0.71 -5.59
N THR A 407 -6.85 0.36 -6.79
CA THR A 407 -7.69 -0.07 -7.92
C THR A 407 -7.21 -1.38 -8.53
N LYS A 408 -6.10 -1.35 -9.30
CA LYS A 408 -5.51 -2.53 -9.94
C LYS A 408 -5.00 -3.58 -8.95
N ALA A 409 -4.61 -3.16 -7.74
CA ALA A 409 -4.20 -4.08 -6.69
C ALA A 409 -5.35 -4.99 -6.25
N PHE A 410 -6.58 -4.47 -6.15
CA PHE A 410 -7.75 -5.26 -5.80
C PHE A 410 -8.00 -6.39 -6.81
N THR A 411 -8.12 -6.07 -8.09
CA THR A 411 -8.41 -7.06 -9.15
C THR A 411 -7.29 -8.10 -9.28
N ALA A 412 -6.03 -7.68 -9.11
CA ALA A 412 -4.90 -8.60 -9.14
C ALA A 412 -4.84 -9.51 -7.90
N GLN A 413 -5.19 -9.01 -6.71
CA GLN A 413 -5.28 -9.83 -5.50
C GLN A 413 -6.39 -10.87 -5.63
N VAL A 414 -7.57 -10.49 -6.14
CA VAL A 414 -8.67 -11.41 -6.42
C VAL A 414 -8.26 -12.47 -7.44
N THR A 415 -7.59 -12.07 -8.53
CA THR A 415 -7.05 -13.00 -9.54
C THR A 415 -6.03 -13.96 -8.92
N THR A 416 -5.11 -13.46 -8.09
CA THR A 416 -4.09 -14.31 -7.43
C THR A 416 -4.72 -15.30 -6.45
N LEU A 417 -5.76 -14.86 -5.71
CA LEU A 417 -6.52 -15.74 -4.82
C LEU A 417 -7.27 -16.83 -5.59
N PHE A 418 -7.79 -16.51 -6.77
CA PHE A 418 -8.41 -17.52 -7.65
C PHE A 418 -7.38 -18.53 -8.15
N LEU A 419 -6.21 -18.06 -8.62
CA LEU A 419 -5.12 -18.97 -9.04
C LEU A 419 -4.70 -19.89 -7.89
N LEU A 420 -4.60 -19.36 -6.66
CA LEU A 420 -4.32 -20.15 -5.46
C LEU A 420 -5.42 -21.20 -5.20
N ALA A 421 -6.69 -20.78 -5.21
CA ALA A 421 -7.84 -21.66 -4.98
C ALA A 421 -7.91 -22.80 -6.00
N LEU A 422 -7.72 -22.46 -7.28
CA LEU A 422 -7.77 -23.46 -8.37
C LEU A 422 -6.58 -24.42 -8.32
N SER A 423 -5.36 -23.92 -8.04
CA SER A 423 -4.18 -24.75 -7.84
C SER A 423 -4.33 -25.70 -6.65
N LEU A 424 -4.93 -25.25 -5.55
CA LEU A 424 -5.24 -26.11 -4.40
C LEU A 424 -6.31 -27.14 -4.73
N ALA A 425 -7.38 -26.75 -5.45
CA ALA A 425 -8.47 -27.63 -5.86
C ALA A 425 -7.98 -28.74 -6.78
N GLU A 426 -7.09 -28.42 -7.72
CA GLU A 426 -6.42 -29.39 -8.58
C GLU A 426 -5.64 -30.43 -7.76
N GLN A 427 -4.82 -29.97 -6.81
CA GLN A 427 -4.02 -30.86 -5.97
C GLN A 427 -4.87 -31.73 -5.02
N LEU A 428 -6.06 -31.23 -4.63
CA LEU A 428 -7.04 -31.97 -3.82
C LEU A 428 -7.93 -32.90 -4.64
N GLY A 429 -7.99 -32.74 -5.97
CA GLY A 429 -8.91 -33.47 -6.84
C GLY A 429 -10.39 -33.11 -6.61
N THR A 430 -10.68 -31.89 -6.17
CA THR A 430 -12.05 -31.43 -5.85
C THR A 430 -12.76 -30.81 -7.04
N VAL A 431 -12.06 -30.52 -8.13
CA VAL A 431 -12.60 -29.95 -9.37
C VAL A 431 -12.25 -30.87 -10.53
N SER A 432 -13.22 -31.20 -11.42
CA SER A 432 -12.96 -32.02 -12.60
C SER A 432 -12.06 -31.29 -13.61
N ASP A 433 -11.38 -32.06 -14.46
CA ASP A 433 -10.48 -31.50 -15.49
C ASP A 433 -11.23 -30.59 -16.47
N GLU A 434 -12.48 -30.96 -16.85
CA GLU A 434 -13.32 -30.15 -17.73
C GLU A 434 -13.69 -28.81 -17.09
N ARG A 435 -14.09 -28.84 -15.79
CA ARG A 435 -14.45 -27.62 -15.07
C ARG A 435 -13.25 -26.72 -14.87
N ARG A 436 -12.08 -27.31 -14.55
CA ARG A 436 -10.82 -26.59 -14.40
C ARG A 436 -10.43 -25.92 -15.71
N ALA A 437 -10.44 -26.63 -16.83
CA ALA A 437 -10.12 -26.08 -18.15
C ALA A 437 -11.08 -24.93 -18.53
N ALA A 438 -12.38 -25.06 -18.26
CA ALA A 438 -13.36 -24.01 -18.50
C ALA A 438 -13.06 -22.74 -17.68
N LEU A 439 -12.72 -22.88 -16.39
CA LEU A 439 -12.37 -21.78 -15.51
C LEU A 439 -11.05 -21.10 -15.92
N VAL A 440 -10.07 -21.88 -16.34
CA VAL A 440 -8.77 -21.36 -16.83
C VAL A 440 -8.98 -20.54 -18.11
N GLN A 441 -9.78 -21.06 -19.05
CA GLN A 441 -10.09 -20.32 -20.29
C GLN A 441 -10.86 -19.04 -20.00
N GLU A 442 -11.87 -19.11 -19.14
CA GLU A 442 -12.66 -17.93 -18.76
C GLU A 442 -11.78 -16.85 -18.12
N LEU A 443 -10.87 -17.23 -17.21
CA LEU A 443 -9.93 -16.28 -16.59
C LEU A 443 -8.99 -15.64 -17.62
N GLN A 444 -8.56 -16.39 -18.64
CA GLN A 444 -7.75 -15.88 -19.76
C GLN A 444 -8.45 -14.72 -20.48
N ASP A 445 -9.78 -14.76 -20.59
CA ASP A 445 -10.60 -13.79 -21.32
C ASP A 445 -10.99 -12.56 -20.47
N ILE A 446 -10.85 -12.62 -19.15
CA ILE A 446 -11.20 -11.53 -18.23
C ILE A 446 -10.55 -10.18 -18.59
N PRO A 447 -9.25 -10.08 -18.95
CA PRO A 447 -8.65 -8.81 -19.34
C PRO A 447 -9.33 -8.14 -20.54
N ASP A 448 -9.79 -8.92 -21.54
CA ASP A 448 -10.51 -8.39 -22.70
C ASP A 448 -11.90 -7.94 -22.35
N LYS A 449 -12.58 -8.62 -21.41
CA LYS A 449 -13.86 -8.21 -20.86
C LYS A 449 -13.75 -6.89 -20.08
N ILE A 450 -12.69 -6.70 -19.30
CA ILE A 450 -12.41 -5.42 -18.63
C ILE A 450 -12.19 -4.31 -19.67
N ALA A 451 -11.41 -4.55 -20.73
CA ALA A 451 -11.18 -3.56 -21.78
C ALA A 451 -12.49 -3.05 -22.39
N LYS A 452 -13.47 -3.93 -22.63
CA LYS A 452 -14.81 -3.54 -23.12
C LYS A 452 -15.56 -2.65 -22.12
N ILE A 453 -15.48 -2.94 -20.82
CA ILE A 453 -16.13 -2.10 -19.80
C ILE A 453 -15.51 -0.70 -19.78
N LEU A 454 -14.19 -0.59 -19.94
CA LEU A 454 -13.49 0.69 -19.95
C LEU A 454 -13.86 1.59 -21.15
N GLU A 455 -14.38 1.03 -22.25
CA GLU A 455 -14.91 1.80 -23.38
C GLU A 455 -16.13 2.67 -22.98
N HIS A 456 -16.80 2.34 -21.87
CA HIS A 456 -17.94 3.10 -21.35
C HIS A 456 -17.55 4.24 -20.38
N ASP A 457 -16.26 4.57 -20.24
CA ASP A 457 -15.76 5.60 -19.33
C ASP A 457 -16.49 6.94 -19.46
N ALA A 458 -16.70 7.41 -20.70
CA ALA A 458 -17.40 8.67 -20.95
C ALA A 458 -18.85 8.68 -20.47
N GLN A 459 -19.57 7.56 -20.60
CA GLN A 459 -20.95 7.43 -20.12
C GLN A 459 -21.00 7.47 -18.59
N ILE A 460 -20.05 6.81 -17.94
CA ILE A 460 -19.92 6.82 -16.47
C ILE A 460 -19.58 8.22 -15.98
N ALA A 461 -18.70 8.95 -16.69
CA ALA A 461 -18.35 10.33 -16.39
C ALA A 461 -19.56 11.27 -16.46
N ASP A 462 -20.43 11.10 -17.46
CA ASP A 462 -21.65 11.90 -17.58
C ASP A 462 -22.65 11.58 -16.47
N LEU A 463 -22.81 10.33 -16.13
CA LEU A 463 -23.67 9.91 -15.01
C LEU A 463 -23.15 10.44 -13.67
N ALA A 464 -21.85 10.40 -13.45
CA ALA A 464 -21.22 10.86 -12.20
C ALA A 464 -21.59 12.31 -11.84
N LYS A 465 -21.81 13.17 -12.85
CA LYS A 465 -22.22 14.59 -12.66
C LYS A 465 -23.57 14.72 -11.94
N VAL A 466 -24.46 13.74 -12.11
CA VAL A 466 -25.78 13.72 -11.46
C VAL A 466 -25.65 13.58 -9.94
N PHE A 467 -24.59 12.98 -9.45
CA PHE A 467 -24.42 12.67 -8.03
C PHE A 467 -23.46 13.60 -7.28
N THR A 468 -23.04 14.70 -7.87
CA THR A 468 -22.10 15.66 -7.24
C THR A 468 -22.66 16.29 -5.97
N TYR A 469 -23.96 16.40 -5.84
CA TYR A 469 -24.65 16.95 -4.66
C TYR A 469 -24.90 15.90 -3.57
N SER A 470 -24.79 14.61 -3.88
CA SER A 470 -25.10 13.53 -2.92
C SER A 470 -24.12 13.55 -1.74
N HIS A 471 -24.65 13.26 -0.56
CA HIS A 471 -23.90 13.16 0.69
C HIS A 471 -23.74 11.72 1.16
N ASN A 472 -24.67 10.84 0.76
CA ASN A 472 -24.69 9.44 1.17
C ASN A 472 -24.90 8.55 -0.05
N PHE A 473 -24.43 7.30 0.03
CA PHE A 473 -24.64 6.23 -0.92
C PHE A 473 -24.78 4.89 -0.21
N LEU A 474 -25.66 4.05 -0.70
CA LEU A 474 -25.78 2.68 -0.26
C LEU A 474 -25.35 1.74 -1.38
N TYR A 475 -24.52 0.75 -1.05
CA TYR A 475 -24.07 -0.28 -1.99
C TYR A 475 -24.59 -1.65 -1.54
N LEU A 476 -25.23 -2.38 -2.45
CA LEU A 476 -25.84 -3.68 -2.17
C LEU A 476 -25.26 -4.76 -3.07
N GLY A 477 -24.87 -5.88 -2.48
CA GLY A 477 -24.39 -7.06 -3.19
C GLY A 477 -24.78 -8.35 -2.46
N ARG A 478 -24.66 -9.49 -3.14
CA ARG A 478 -24.90 -10.82 -2.56
C ARG A 478 -23.79 -11.79 -2.99
N GLY A 479 -23.50 -12.80 -2.13
CA GLY A 479 -22.49 -13.79 -2.44
C GLY A 479 -21.15 -13.14 -2.78
N TYR A 480 -20.56 -13.52 -3.89
CA TYR A 480 -19.30 -12.95 -4.41
C TYR A 480 -19.33 -11.42 -4.61
N ASN A 481 -20.52 -10.85 -4.85
CA ASN A 481 -20.68 -9.42 -5.11
C ASN A 481 -20.93 -8.57 -3.83
N TYR A 482 -21.06 -9.18 -2.65
CA TYR A 482 -21.11 -8.41 -1.39
C TYR A 482 -19.77 -7.72 -1.09
N PRO A 483 -18.62 -8.39 -1.15
CA PRO A 483 -17.34 -7.70 -1.00
C PRO A 483 -17.07 -6.63 -2.07
N VAL A 484 -17.64 -6.76 -3.28
CA VAL A 484 -17.58 -5.71 -4.31
C VAL A 484 -18.37 -4.48 -3.90
N ALA A 485 -19.53 -4.66 -3.26
CA ALA A 485 -20.29 -3.54 -2.68
C ALA A 485 -19.50 -2.80 -1.61
N LEU A 486 -18.79 -3.53 -0.73
CA LEU A 486 -17.90 -2.95 0.26
C LEU A 486 -16.76 -2.15 -0.40
N GLU A 487 -16.12 -2.72 -1.42
CA GLU A 487 -14.99 -2.09 -2.11
C GLU A 487 -15.42 -0.86 -2.91
N GLY A 488 -16.57 -0.92 -3.62
CA GLY A 488 -17.13 0.23 -4.33
C GLY A 488 -17.47 1.38 -3.38
N ALA A 489 -18.08 1.09 -2.24
CA ALA A 489 -18.36 2.05 -1.19
C ALA A 489 -17.06 2.65 -0.60
N LEU A 490 -16.04 1.82 -0.40
CA LEU A 490 -14.72 2.29 0.06
C LEU A 490 -14.12 3.27 -0.94
N LYS A 491 -14.09 2.93 -2.23
CA LYS A 491 -13.54 3.84 -3.28
C LYS A 491 -14.25 5.19 -3.28
N LEU A 492 -15.58 5.19 -3.22
CA LEU A 492 -16.34 6.44 -3.22
C LEU A 492 -16.02 7.31 -2.00
N LYS A 493 -16.02 6.74 -0.79
CA LYS A 493 -15.75 7.52 0.43
C LYS A 493 -14.32 8.06 0.50
N GLU A 494 -13.33 7.29 0.05
CA GLU A 494 -11.92 7.68 0.11
C GLU A 494 -11.61 8.94 -0.69
N ILE A 495 -12.14 9.07 -1.89
CA ILE A 495 -11.75 10.12 -2.83
C ILE A 495 -12.78 11.23 -3.01
N SER A 496 -14.08 10.97 -2.80
CA SER A 496 -15.13 11.98 -2.94
C SER A 496 -15.57 12.59 -1.62
N TYR A 497 -15.27 11.93 -0.49
CA TYR A 497 -15.71 12.25 0.88
C TYR A 497 -17.24 12.14 1.07
N ILE A 498 -17.91 11.43 0.18
CA ILE A 498 -19.31 11.03 0.33
C ILE A 498 -19.35 9.86 1.31
N HIS A 499 -20.27 9.89 2.27
CA HIS A 499 -20.50 8.73 3.13
C HIS A 499 -21.11 7.59 2.31
N ALA A 500 -20.42 6.46 2.21
CA ALA A 500 -20.86 5.31 1.44
C ALA A 500 -20.68 4.02 2.23
N GLU A 501 -21.69 3.16 2.24
CA GLU A 501 -21.66 1.89 2.95
C GLU A 501 -22.10 0.74 2.06
N GLY A 502 -21.43 -0.41 2.22
CA GLY A 502 -21.77 -1.65 1.54
C GLY A 502 -22.46 -2.62 2.49
N TYR A 503 -23.56 -3.25 2.02
CA TYR A 503 -24.29 -4.25 2.80
C TYR A 503 -24.57 -5.51 1.97
N PRO A 504 -24.65 -6.68 2.63
CA PRO A 504 -25.33 -7.81 2.02
C PRO A 504 -26.79 -7.41 1.74
N ALA A 505 -27.24 -7.52 0.49
CA ALA A 505 -28.53 -6.95 0.10
C ALA A 505 -29.72 -7.47 0.92
N ALA A 506 -29.65 -8.70 1.44
CA ALA A 506 -30.69 -9.23 2.33
C ALA A 506 -30.72 -8.53 3.70
N GLU A 507 -29.55 -8.13 4.24
CA GLU A 507 -29.42 -7.46 5.54
C GLU A 507 -29.94 -6.03 5.52
N MET A 508 -30.17 -5.46 4.32
CA MET A 508 -30.80 -4.15 4.18
C MET A 508 -32.12 -4.08 4.98
N LYS A 509 -32.89 -5.17 5.03
CA LYS A 509 -34.19 -5.26 5.75
C LYS A 509 -34.06 -5.11 7.27
N HIS A 510 -32.87 -5.36 7.82
CA HIS A 510 -32.63 -5.38 9.27
C HIS A 510 -32.08 -4.04 9.80
N GLY A 511 -32.37 -2.94 9.12
CA GLY A 511 -32.02 -1.59 9.55
C GLY A 511 -31.78 -0.62 8.41
N PRO A 512 -30.81 -0.86 7.51
CA PRO A 512 -30.39 0.10 6.47
C PRO A 512 -31.51 0.56 5.53
N ILE A 513 -32.56 -0.24 5.33
CA ILE A 513 -33.73 0.10 4.53
C ILE A 513 -34.45 1.38 5.01
N ALA A 514 -34.28 1.75 6.28
CA ALA A 514 -34.82 2.97 6.86
C ALA A 514 -34.18 4.25 6.27
N LEU A 515 -33.00 4.12 5.66
CA LEU A 515 -32.25 5.23 5.06
C LEU A 515 -32.67 5.51 3.61
N ILE A 516 -33.49 4.61 3.00
CA ILE A 516 -33.84 4.71 1.59
C ILE A 516 -34.97 5.72 1.39
N ASP A 517 -34.69 6.74 0.60
CA ASP A 517 -35.59 7.79 0.15
C ASP A 517 -35.24 8.22 -1.29
N GLU A 518 -35.87 9.29 -1.78
CA GLU A 518 -35.65 9.83 -3.13
C GLU A 518 -34.28 10.50 -3.32
N GLU A 519 -33.56 10.82 -2.23
CA GLU A 519 -32.26 11.50 -2.25
C GLU A 519 -31.08 10.54 -2.04
N MET A 520 -31.35 9.29 -1.59
CA MET A 520 -30.35 8.26 -1.35
C MET A 520 -30.10 7.42 -2.61
N PRO A 521 -28.98 7.60 -3.32
CA PRO A 521 -28.60 6.67 -4.39
C PRO A 521 -28.23 5.29 -3.84
N VAL A 522 -28.76 4.26 -4.46
CA VAL A 522 -28.50 2.86 -4.11
C VAL A 522 -27.84 2.18 -5.30
N VAL A 523 -26.58 1.80 -5.12
CA VAL A 523 -25.84 0.99 -6.10
C VAL A 523 -26.12 -0.48 -5.83
N VAL A 524 -26.62 -1.22 -6.83
CA VAL A 524 -26.91 -2.64 -6.70
C VAL A 524 -26.07 -3.43 -7.71
N ILE A 525 -25.31 -4.40 -7.21
CA ILE A 525 -24.50 -5.27 -8.05
C ILE A 525 -25.32 -6.53 -8.34
N ALA A 526 -25.81 -6.65 -9.56
CA ALA A 526 -26.84 -7.60 -9.97
C ALA A 526 -26.53 -8.32 -11.30
N PRO A 527 -25.35 -8.96 -11.45
CA PRO A 527 -25.12 -9.81 -12.61
C PRO A 527 -26.04 -11.04 -12.57
N ARG A 528 -26.21 -11.71 -13.74
CA ARG A 528 -27.23 -12.75 -13.92
C ARG A 528 -26.99 -14.07 -13.20
N ARG A 529 -25.79 -14.32 -12.69
CA ARG A 529 -25.46 -15.60 -12.06
C ARG A 529 -25.73 -15.62 -10.56
N GLY A 530 -25.63 -16.77 -9.94
CA GLY A 530 -25.75 -16.95 -8.49
C GLY A 530 -27.10 -16.55 -7.91
N ASN A 531 -27.12 -15.52 -7.11
CA ASN A 531 -28.31 -15.09 -6.36
C ASN A 531 -29.24 -14.11 -7.11
N TYR A 532 -29.28 -14.14 -8.43
CA TYR A 532 -29.97 -13.17 -9.28
C TYR A 532 -31.44 -12.88 -8.87
N GLU A 533 -32.30 -13.91 -8.75
CA GLU A 533 -33.69 -13.75 -8.36
C GLU A 533 -33.88 -13.08 -6.99
N LYS A 534 -32.92 -13.30 -6.10
CA LYS A 534 -32.95 -12.69 -4.76
C LYS A 534 -32.53 -11.24 -4.80
N ILE A 535 -31.54 -10.88 -5.62
CA ILE A 535 -31.15 -9.48 -5.80
C ILE A 535 -32.22 -8.68 -6.51
N LEU A 536 -32.93 -9.28 -7.49
CA LEU A 536 -34.05 -8.67 -8.17
C LEU A 536 -35.17 -8.29 -7.17
N SER A 537 -35.49 -9.19 -6.23
CA SER A 537 -36.42 -8.89 -5.15
C SER A 537 -35.95 -7.74 -4.26
N ASN A 538 -34.66 -7.66 -3.95
CA ASN A 538 -34.14 -6.55 -3.17
C ASN A 538 -34.21 -5.22 -3.93
N ILE A 539 -33.98 -5.21 -5.24
CA ILE A 539 -34.17 -4.04 -6.10
C ILE A 539 -35.65 -3.54 -6.03
N GLN A 540 -36.61 -4.44 -6.13
CA GLN A 540 -38.04 -4.10 -6.01
C GLN A 540 -38.36 -3.47 -4.63
N GLU A 541 -37.75 -3.96 -3.55
CA GLU A 541 -37.92 -3.40 -2.21
C GLU A 541 -37.38 -1.98 -2.08
N VAL A 542 -36.20 -1.69 -2.70
CA VAL A 542 -35.64 -0.34 -2.80
C VAL A 542 -36.56 0.56 -3.62
N LYS A 543 -37.02 0.09 -4.78
CA LYS A 543 -37.89 0.84 -5.69
C LYS A 543 -39.25 1.20 -5.03
N ALA A 544 -39.81 0.26 -4.24
CA ALA A 544 -41.06 0.50 -3.49
C ALA A 544 -40.96 1.65 -2.48
N ARG A 545 -39.71 2.06 -2.10
CA ARG A 545 -39.43 3.18 -1.21
C ARG A 545 -38.90 4.40 -1.95
N LYS A 546 -39.06 4.40 -3.28
CA LYS A 546 -38.61 5.48 -4.18
C LYS A 546 -37.09 5.69 -4.22
N GLY A 547 -36.29 4.71 -3.77
CA GLY A 547 -34.84 4.76 -3.87
C GLY A 547 -34.38 4.87 -5.32
N ARG A 548 -33.34 5.66 -5.57
CA ARG A 548 -32.73 5.84 -6.88
C ARG A 548 -31.69 4.76 -7.11
N ILE A 549 -31.87 3.95 -8.13
CA ILE A 549 -31.12 2.72 -8.34
C ILE A 549 -30.11 2.88 -9.48
N ILE A 550 -28.85 2.58 -9.17
CA ILE A 550 -27.75 2.42 -10.11
C ILE A 550 -27.37 0.94 -10.09
N SER A 551 -27.55 0.22 -11.19
CA SER A 551 -27.26 -1.22 -11.21
C SER A 551 -26.03 -1.54 -12.05
N VAL A 552 -25.23 -2.51 -11.57
CA VAL A 552 -24.23 -3.21 -12.39
C VAL A 552 -24.89 -4.52 -12.83
N ILE A 553 -25.09 -4.69 -14.14
CA ILE A 553 -25.87 -5.78 -14.73
C ILE A 553 -25.08 -6.53 -15.79
N THR A 554 -25.44 -7.79 -16.04
CA THR A 554 -24.90 -8.51 -17.20
C THR A 554 -25.44 -7.89 -18.49
N GLU A 555 -24.62 -7.78 -19.51
CA GLU A 555 -24.97 -7.28 -20.84
C GLU A 555 -26.25 -7.95 -21.38
N GLY A 556 -27.20 -7.12 -21.86
CA GLY A 556 -28.50 -7.57 -22.35
C GLY A 556 -29.50 -8.01 -21.27
N ASP A 557 -29.27 -7.68 -19.99
CA ASP A 557 -30.28 -7.90 -18.94
C ASP A 557 -31.41 -6.88 -19.04
N THR A 558 -32.64 -7.35 -19.32
CA THR A 558 -33.80 -6.50 -19.45
C THR A 558 -34.56 -6.30 -18.15
N ASP A 559 -34.50 -7.25 -17.23
CA ASP A 559 -35.33 -7.28 -16.01
C ASP A 559 -34.82 -6.28 -14.96
N VAL A 560 -33.51 -6.35 -14.61
CA VAL A 560 -32.91 -5.38 -13.72
C VAL A 560 -32.83 -4.01 -14.37
N LYS A 561 -32.55 -3.95 -15.69
CA LYS A 561 -32.53 -2.70 -16.46
C LYS A 561 -33.87 -1.93 -16.36
N ALA A 562 -34.99 -2.61 -16.46
CA ALA A 562 -36.33 -2.01 -16.36
C ALA A 562 -36.62 -1.42 -14.95
N LEU A 563 -35.96 -1.91 -13.92
CA LEU A 563 -36.13 -1.46 -12.53
C LEU A 563 -35.13 -0.37 -12.13
N SER A 564 -34.08 -0.20 -12.91
CA SER A 564 -32.99 0.73 -12.61
C SER A 564 -33.24 2.11 -13.18
N ASP A 565 -32.82 3.15 -12.47
CA ASP A 565 -32.81 4.52 -12.98
C ASP A 565 -31.57 4.73 -13.87
N TRP A 566 -30.45 4.07 -13.53
CA TRP A 566 -29.21 4.01 -14.29
C TRP A 566 -28.58 2.62 -14.17
N TYR A 567 -27.79 2.24 -15.14
CA TYR A 567 -27.12 0.93 -15.15
C TYR A 567 -25.78 0.97 -15.88
N PHE A 568 -24.91 0.03 -15.49
CA PHE A 568 -23.67 -0.29 -16.18
C PHE A 568 -23.72 -1.75 -16.61
N GLU A 569 -23.48 -2.00 -17.89
CA GLU A 569 -23.43 -3.36 -18.42
C GLU A 569 -22.02 -3.92 -18.34
N ILE A 570 -21.90 -5.18 -17.88
CA ILE A 570 -20.64 -5.95 -17.87
C ILE A 570 -20.84 -7.21 -18.73
N PRO A 571 -19.79 -7.68 -19.43
CA PRO A 571 -19.86 -8.95 -20.16
C PRO A 571 -20.23 -10.13 -19.25
N ASP A 572 -20.95 -11.13 -19.80
CA ASP A 572 -21.23 -12.37 -19.06
C ASP A 572 -19.93 -13.09 -18.70
N THR A 573 -19.88 -13.68 -17.50
CA THR A 573 -18.75 -14.43 -16.99
C THR A 573 -19.19 -15.46 -15.95
N GLU A 574 -18.29 -16.33 -15.52
CA GLU A 574 -18.53 -17.24 -14.41
C GLU A 574 -18.71 -16.44 -13.09
N GLU A 575 -19.57 -16.92 -12.19
CA GLU A 575 -19.94 -16.24 -10.94
C GLU A 575 -18.69 -15.83 -10.12
N CYS A 576 -17.68 -16.68 -10.05
CA CYS A 576 -16.45 -16.40 -9.30
C CYS A 576 -15.60 -15.26 -9.89
N PHE A 577 -15.82 -14.87 -11.15
CA PHE A 577 -15.12 -13.76 -11.81
C PHE A 577 -15.95 -12.48 -11.89
N GLU A 578 -17.26 -12.53 -11.59
CA GLU A 578 -18.09 -11.33 -11.53
C GLU A 578 -17.47 -10.19 -10.68
N PRO A 579 -16.83 -10.47 -9.52
CA PRO A 579 -16.19 -9.43 -8.73
C PRO A 579 -15.14 -8.62 -9.49
N ILE A 580 -14.38 -9.25 -10.38
CA ILE A 580 -13.31 -8.59 -11.15
C ILE A 580 -13.91 -7.62 -12.18
N LEU A 581 -15.05 -7.99 -12.79
CA LEU A 581 -15.72 -7.15 -13.78
C LEU A 581 -16.59 -6.07 -13.12
N SER A 582 -17.35 -6.44 -12.09
CA SER A 582 -18.32 -5.56 -11.43
C SER A 582 -17.67 -4.37 -10.72
N ILE A 583 -16.42 -4.50 -10.26
CA ILE A 583 -15.72 -3.39 -9.60
C ILE A 583 -15.30 -2.28 -10.56
N ILE A 584 -15.06 -2.59 -11.84
CA ILE A 584 -14.51 -1.62 -12.81
C ILE A 584 -15.42 -0.39 -12.98
N PRO A 585 -16.73 -0.53 -13.28
CA PRO A 585 -17.61 0.64 -13.39
C PRO A 585 -17.76 1.39 -12.07
N LEU A 586 -17.61 0.73 -10.92
CA LEU A 586 -17.67 1.38 -9.60
C LEU A 586 -16.42 2.20 -9.30
N GLN A 587 -15.24 1.74 -9.72
CA GLN A 587 -14.00 2.52 -9.64
C GLN A 587 -14.09 3.78 -10.50
N LEU A 588 -14.57 3.67 -11.74
CA LEU A 588 -14.79 4.81 -12.63
C LEU A 588 -15.84 5.79 -12.08
N LEU A 589 -16.96 5.27 -11.56
CA LEU A 589 -18.00 6.10 -10.94
C LEU A 589 -17.44 6.92 -9.77
N ALA A 590 -16.72 6.28 -8.87
CA ALA A 590 -16.09 6.95 -7.73
C ALA A 590 -15.08 8.02 -8.19
N TYR A 591 -14.23 7.69 -9.15
CA TYR A 591 -13.26 8.60 -9.75
C TYR A 591 -13.94 9.85 -10.35
N HIS A 592 -14.94 9.66 -11.24
CA HIS A 592 -15.61 10.77 -11.91
C HIS A 592 -16.44 11.64 -10.96
N ILE A 593 -17.10 11.06 -9.95
CA ILE A 593 -17.78 11.83 -8.90
C ILE A 593 -16.78 12.71 -8.14
N ALA A 594 -15.63 12.17 -7.78
CA ALA A 594 -14.59 12.92 -7.07
C ALA A 594 -14.04 14.08 -7.91
N ILE A 595 -13.75 13.83 -9.20
CA ILE A 595 -13.30 14.87 -10.14
C ILE A 595 -14.36 15.96 -10.30
N ALA A 596 -15.62 15.58 -10.50
CA ALA A 596 -16.72 16.55 -10.63
C ALA A 596 -16.94 17.38 -9.35
N LYS A 597 -16.56 16.85 -8.18
CA LYS A 597 -16.53 17.58 -6.89
C LYS A 597 -15.23 18.39 -6.68
N GLY A 598 -14.32 18.43 -7.65
CA GLY A 598 -13.03 19.15 -7.54
C GLY A 598 -12.08 18.56 -6.49
N ARG A 599 -12.11 17.24 -6.28
CA ARG A 599 -11.25 16.54 -5.31
C ARG A 599 -9.95 16.04 -5.96
N ASP A 600 -8.89 16.03 -5.18
CA ASP A 600 -7.63 15.37 -5.56
C ASP A 600 -7.78 13.85 -5.33
N VAL A 601 -7.83 13.08 -6.41
CA VAL A 601 -8.07 11.63 -6.37
C VAL A 601 -6.79 10.84 -6.12
N ASP A 602 -5.63 11.40 -6.44
CA ASP A 602 -4.34 10.74 -6.22
C ASP A 602 -3.84 10.95 -4.79
N GLN A 603 -4.21 12.08 -4.17
CA GLN A 603 -3.81 12.46 -2.82
C GLN A 603 -5.03 12.94 -2.00
N PRO A 604 -5.99 12.05 -1.71
CA PRO A 604 -7.17 12.42 -0.91
C PRO A 604 -6.77 12.76 0.53
N ARG A 605 -7.45 13.76 1.12
CA ARG A 605 -7.15 14.22 2.49
C ARG A 605 -7.21 13.08 3.50
N ASN A 606 -6.35 13.14 4.51
CA ASN A 606 -6.32 12.21 5.65
C ASN A 606 -6.07 10.73 5.28
N LEU A 607 -5.55 10.44 4.10
CA LEU A 607 -5.21 9.08 3.66
C LEU A 607 -3.76 9.02 3.17
N ALA A 608 -3.12 7.90 3.43
CA ALA A 608 -1.82 7.54 2.89
C ALA A 608 -1.91 6.20 2.17
N LYS A 609 -1.10 5.98 1.13
CA LYS A 609 -1.13 4.75 0.32
C LYS A 609 -0.92 3.48 1.13
N SER A 610 -0.13 3.53 2.17
CA SER A 610 0.18 2.36 3.00
C SER A 610 0.45 2.81 4.44
N VAL A 611 -0.11 2.08 5.41
CA VAL A 611 0.05 2.33 6.85
C VAL A 611 1.13 1.40 7.37
N THR A 612 2.33 1.95 7.67
CA THR A 612 3.51 1.19 8.13
C THR A 612 3.85 1.43 9.59
N VAL A 613 3.06 2.24 10.25
CA VAL A 613 3.15 2.51 11.69
C VAL A 613 1.75 2.41 12.29
N GLU A 614 1.70 2.16 13.56
CA GLU A 614 0.47 2.09 14.33
C GLU A 614 0.15 3.44 14.98
#